data_bc5a04e675aa257fb638f01d374494e9
#
_entry.id   bc5a04e675aa257fb638f01d374494e9
#
_cell.length_a   1.000
_cell.length_b   1.000
_cell.length_c   1.000
_cell.angle_alpha   90.00
_cell.angle_beta   90.00
_cell.angle_gamma   90.00
#
_symmetry.space_group_name_H-M   'P 1'
#
loop_
_entity.id
_entity.type
_entity.pdbx_description
1 polymer ?
#
loop_
_entity_poly.entity_id
_entity_poly.type
_entity_poly.pdbx_seq_one_letter_code
_entity_poly.pdbx_strand_id
1 'polypeptide(L)'
;MTETRSGAIRIHPGIAPAIGEERSVKADKKKETTKELTSSKSATGATPAVAAEELDPGRERRPLESYFQEIGGTRTLRREEEVVLAKELEAATANLREALYGIPLSAKHVVARWDELRALSHTGAKLSESVGDEETGEIAARVERAANRLRKHLADREPQVARAAGRYTKALEGTDVKIAKDMSGARLSLALLLELRDNALRFSREMRRARARTRKLEQLEHEAGITKKHFMDSVDSVERAHDAMTNVKNRFIEHNLKLVVAIAKDYRNLGLSFPDLIQEGNLGLIRAVEKFDHRRGFKFSTYAVWWIRQALVRAIQNHSRTIRLPSHVHDRLQRSQRVRAELTGKLGRDPTPAELAPALGTDTDSLEALDRLSREAISLESNVAGTEKRLEDFVADPGSEPPDGGIDDDRMRSGVGTLIGTLTSREQLILRLRYGLGGEEEHTLEQIGQSLGLSRERVRQLEARALKKLRETQPAQRLHPILEP
;
A
#
# COMPACT_ATOMS: atom_id res chain seq x y z
N MET A 1 17.32 -6.08 32.13
CA MET A 1 17.47 -4.61 32.02
C MET A 1 17.86 -4.28 30.59
N THR A 2 16.90 -4.06 29.73
CA THR A 2 17.05 -3.36 28.44
C THR A 2 15.64 -2.97 27.98
N GLU A 3 15.34 -1.70 28.12
CA GLU A 3 14.09 -1.07 27.71
C GLU A 3 14.01 -1.02 26.17
N THR A 4 13.03 -1.68 25.60
CA THR A 4 12.61 -1.48 24.21
C THR A 4 11.57 -0.37 24.15
N ARG A 5 11.98 0.79 23.70
CA ARG A 5 11.11 1.96 23.44
C ARG A 5 10.13 1.65 22.33
N SER A 6 8.87 1.58 22.69
CA SER A 6 7.70 1.63 21.82
C SER A 6 7.69 2.95 21.05
N GLY A 7 7.85 2.91 19.71
CA GLY A 7 7.71 4.04 18.81
C GLY A 7 6.24 4.40 18.59
N ALA A 8 5.67 5.21 19.46
CA ALA A 8 4.42 5.88 19.19
C ALA A 8 4.63 6.94 18.09
N ILE A 9 3.92 6.78 16.97
CA ILE A 9 3.85 7.80 15.91
C ILE A 9 3.14 9.02 16.49
N ARG A 10 3.93 9.98 16.98
CA ARG A 10 3.47 11.34 17.29
C ARG A 10 3.12 12.02 15.98
N ILE A 11 1.84 12.25 15.76
CA ILE A 11 1.36 13.23 14.79
C ILE A 11 1.74 14.59 15.36
N HIS A 12 2.80 15.21 14.84
CA HIS A 12 3.17 16.58 15.18
C HIS A 12 2.03 17.54 14.75
N PRO A 13 1.49 18.33 15.65
CA PRO A 13 0.61 19.47 15.32
C PRO A 13 1.50 20.67 15.00
N GLY A 14 1.91 20.80 13.75
CA GLY A 14 2.83 21.90 13.44
C GLY A 14 3.11 22.08 11.97
N ILE A 15 2.10 22.09 11.10
CA ILE A 15 2.12 22.84 9.84
C ILE A 15 0.68 23.32 9.60
N ALA A 16 0.24 24.26 10.42
CA ALA A 16 -0.75 25.23 10.02
C ALA A 16 0.01 26.34 9.29
N PRO A 17 -0.25 26.65 8.01
CA PRO A 17 0.23 27.87 7.43
C PRO A 17 -0.48 29.03 8.16
N ALA A 18 0.32 29.97 8.66
CA ALA A 18 -0.13 31.23 9.21
C ALA A 18 -1.19 31.85 8.28
N ILE A 19 -2.30 32.21 8.84
CA ILE A 19 -3.33 33.04 8.20
C ILE A 19 -2.68 34.42 8.01
N GLY A 20 -2.14 34.65 6.81
CA GLY A 20 -1.64 35.93 6.34
C GLY A 20 -2.79 36.70 5.73
N GLU A 21 -2.90 37.92 6.18
CA GLU A 21 -3.85 38.99 5.92
C GLU A 21 -4.41 39.08 4.49
N GLU A 22 -5.71 39.34 4.46
CA GLU A 22 -6.45 39.79 3.29
C GLU A 22 -5.80 41.06 2.70
N ARG A 23 -5.23 40.95 1.51
CA ARG A 23 -5.03 42.10 0.64
C ARG A 23 -6.11 42.08 -0.45
N SER A 24 -7.08 42.96 -0.25
CA SER A 24 -7.99 43.47 -1.23
C SER A 24 -7.25 43.95 -2.47
N VAL A 25 -7.43 43.27 -3.61
CA VAL A 25 -6.98 43.79 -4.91
C VAL A 25 -8.24 44.27 -5.68
N LYS A 26 -8.34 45.61 -5.74
CA LYS A 26 -9.27 46.31 -6.61
C LYS A 26 -9.00 45.96 -8.09
N ALA A 27 -10.07 45.68 -8.78
CA ALA A 27 -10.10 45.61 -10.23
C ALA A 27 -9.80 46.97 -10.85
N ASP A 28 -8.78 47.04 -11.67
CA ASP A 28 -8.62 48.11 -12.66
C ASP A 28 -8.52 47.52 -14.07
N LYS A 29 -9.52 47.92 -14.89
CA LYS A 29 -9.56 47.70 -16.33
C LYS A 29 -8.55 48.62 -17.00
N LYS A 30 -7.66 48.08 -17.83
CA LYS A 30 -7.14 48.82 -18.97
C LYS A 30 -6.88 47.91 -20.16
N LYS A 31 -7.43 48.34 -21.27
CA LYS A 31 -7.38 47.80 -22.64
C LYS A 31 -6.06 48.14 -23.33
N GLU A 32 -5.77 47.32 -24.37
CA GLU A 32 -4.99 47.61 -25.58
C GLU A 32 -3.46 47.76 -25.40
N THR A 33 -2.63 47.04 -26.12
CA THR A 33 -2.39 47.14 -27.59
C THR A 33 -1.43 46.03 -28.05
N THR A 34 -1.77 45.44 -29.16
CA THR A 34 -0.96 44.57 -30.03
C THR A 34 0.28 45.32 -30.53
N LYS A 35 1.49 44.71 -30.48
CA LYS A 35 2.55 44.95 -31.48
C LYS A 35 3.51 43.77 -31.54
N GLU A 36 3.59 43.24 -32.74
CA GLU A 36 4.63 42.32 -33.23
C GLU A 36 6.02 42.95 -33.08
N LEU A 37 6.98 42.09 -32.72
CA LEU A 37 8.37 42.32 -33.15
C LEU A 37 9.10 40.97 -33.24
N THR A 38 9.57 40.76 -34.45
CA THR A 38 10.34 39.64 -34.99
C THR A 38 11.75 39.53 -34.42
N SER A 39 12.19 38.27 -34.34
CA SER A 39 13.55 37.77 -34.57
C SER A 39 14.75 38.33 -33.77
N SER A 40 15.35 37.44 -33.01
CA SER A 40 16.80 37.16 -33.16
C SER A 40 17.18 35.82 -32.51
N LYS A 41 17.86 34.99 -33.31
CA LYS A 41 18.51 33.75 -32.95
C LYS A 41 19.69 34.04 -32.03
N SER A 42 19.81 33.27 -30.91
CA SER A 42 21.14 32.88 -30.43
C SER A 42 21.00 31.51 -29.73
N ALA A 43 21.78 30.57 -30.27
CA ALA A 43 21.91 29.22 -29.76
C ALA A 43 22.79 29.22 -28.51
N THR A 44 22.39 28.49 -27.47
CA THR A 44 23.32 27.88 -26.53
C THR A 44 22.61 26.75 -25.73
N GLY A 45 23.16 25.55 -25.84
CA GLY A 45 23.20 24.54 -24.77
C GLY A 45 21.85 23.91 -24.37
N ALA A 46 21.25 23.09 -25.22
CA ALA A 46 20.20 22.17 -24.80
C ALA A 46 20.84 20.92 -24.19
N THR A 47 20.65 20.76 -22.88
CA THR A 47 20.71 19.45 -22.21
C THR A 47 19.65 18.56 -22.85
N PRO A 48 19.94 17.30 -23.22
CA PRO A 48 18.91 16.45 -23.82
C PRO A 48 17.83 16.15 -22.77
N ALA A 49 16.67 16.76 -22.94
CA ALA A 49 15.46 16.29 -22.30
C ALA A 49 15.22 14.86 -22.78
N VAL A 50 15.31 13.89 -21.88
CA VAL A 50 14.88 12.52 -22.09
C VAL A 50 13.42 12.61 -22.57
N ALA A 51 13.18 12.13 -23.78
CA ALA A 51 11.85 12.04 -24.35
C ALA A 51 11.01 11.17 -23.42
N ALA A 52 10.13 11.81 -22.65
CA ALA A 52 9.02 11.10 -22.04
C ALA A 52 8.23 10.50 -23.20
N GLU A 53 8.04 9.19 -23.15
CA GLU A 53 7.19 8.43 -24.07
C GLU A 53 5.90 9.23 -24.29
N GLU A 54 5.68 9.71 -25.51
CA GLU A 54 4.43 10.30 -25.93
C GLU A 54 3.38 9.18 -25.94
N LEU A 55 2.81 8.91 -24.79
CA LEU A 55 1.53 8.21 -24.66
C LEU A 55 0.56 8.94 -25.58
N ASP A 56 0.04 8.22 -26.59
CA ASP A 56 -0.86 8.74 -27.62
C ASP A 56 -1.92 9.67 -26.99
N PRO A 57 -1.80 10.99 -27.17
CA PRO A 57 -2.67 11.96 -26.48
C PRO A 57 -4.14 11.83 -26.89
N GLY A 58 -4.44 11.05 -27.93
CA GLY A 58 -5.81 10.75 -28.39
C GLY A 58 -6.51 9.66 -27.54
N ARG A 59 -5.77 8.73 -26.95
CA ARG A 59 -6.36 7.62 -26.20
C ARG A 59 -6.81 8.04 -24.80
N GLU A 60 -6.10 8.95 -24.15
CA GLU A 60 -6.49 9.50 -22.83
C GLU A 60 -7.54 10.60 -22.90
N ARG A 61 -7.67 11.32 -24.02
CA ARG A 61 -8.59 12.46 -24.18
C ARG A 61 -10.05 12.05 -24.12
N ARG A 62 -10.45 10.97 -24.77
CA ARG A 62 -11.86 10.54 -24.86
C ARG A 62 -12.50 10.22 -23.49
N PRO A 63 -11.90 9.43 -22.61
CA PRO A 63 -12.45 9.17 -21.28
C PRO A 63 -12.53 10.42 -20.41
N LEU A 64 -11.52 11.31 -20.50
CA LEU A 64 -11.51 12.56 -19.76
C LEU A 64 -12.55 13.55 -20.26
N GLU A 65 -12.77 13.65 -21.57
CA GLU A 65 -13.79 14.50 -22.15
C GLU A 65 -15.20 14.08 -21.72
N SER A 66 -15.50 12.77 -21.74
CA SER A 66 -16.75 12.22 -21.20
C SER A 66 -16.93 12.55 -19.73
N TYR A 67 -15.89 12.34 -18.91
CA TYR A 67 -15.91 12.68 -17.49
C TYR A 67 -16.17 14.18 -17.27
N PHE A 68 -15.50 15.06 -18.02
CA PHE A 68 -15.72 16.50 -17.89
C PHE A 68 -17.09 16.96 -18.38
N GLN A 69 -17.67 16.31 -19.39
CA GLN A 69 -19.05 16.56 -19.80
C GLN A 69 -20.04 16.18 -18.69
N GLU A 70 -19.84 15.02 -18.07
CA GLU A 70 -20.71 14.53 -17.01
C GLU A 70 -20.66 15.44 -15.77
N ILE A 71 -19.49 15.77 -15.26
CA ILE A 71 -19.35 16.67 -14.11
C ILE A 71 -19.70 18.12 -14.47
N GLY A 72 -19.59 18.51 -15.75
CA GLY A 72 -19.89 19.86 -16.26
C GLY A 72 -21.31 20.29 -15.94
N GLY A 73 -22.27 19.38 -16.10
CA GLY A 73 -23.69 19.60 -15.83
C GLY A 73 -24.04 19.75 -14.36
N THR A 74 -23.22 19.27 -13.45
CA THR A 74 -23.50 19.33 -12.00
C THR A 74 -23.21 20.74 -11.46
N ARG A 75 -24.18 21.37 -10.82
CA ARG A 75 -23.97 22.69 -10.19
C ARG A 75 -23.20 22.56 -8.88
N THR A 76 -22.44 23.58 -8.50
CA THR A 76 -21.83 23.68 -7.18
C THR A 76 -22.86 24.07 -6.13
N LEU A 77 -22.76 23.49 -4.93
CA LEU A 77 -23.70 23.76 -3.83
C LEU A 77 -23.41 25.10 -3.15
N ARG A 78 -24.47 25.74 -2.66
CA ARG A 78 -24.36 26.84 -1.71
C ARG A 78 -24.12 26.27 -0.31
N ARG A 79 -23.61 27.10 0.60
CA ARG A 79 -23.31 26.68 1.99
C ARG A 79 -24.51 26.06 2.71
N GLU A 80 -25.71 26.65 2.52
CA GLU A 80 -26.93 26.13 3.13
C GLU A 80 -27.27 24.72 2.60
N GLU A 81 -27.08 24.50 1.32
CA GLU A 81 -27.30 23.20 0.64
C GLU A 81 -26.28 22.14 1.11
N GLU A 82 -25.01 22.53 1.34
CA GLU A 82 -23.98 21.66 1.92
C GLU A 82 -24.42 21.19 3.33
N VAL A 83 -24.96 22.09 4.14
CA VAL A 83 -25.45 21.76 5.50
C VAL A 83 -26.67 20.84 5.44
N VAL A 84 -27.59 21.05 4.50
CA VAL A 84 -28.76 20.17 4.31
C VAL A 84 -28.31 18.77 3.95
N LEU A 85 -27.42 18.60 2.94
CA LEU A 85 -26.91 17.30 2.55
C LEU A 85 -26.11 16.63 3.66
N ALA A 86 -25.33 17.37 4.44
CA ALA A 86 -24.60 16.82 5.58
C ALA A 86 -25.55 16.28 6.66
N LYS A 87 -26.66 16.98 6.93
CA LYS A 87 -27.71 16.51 7.86
C LYS A 87 -28.44 15.29 7.32
N GLU A 88 -28.76 15.27 6.02
CA GLU A 88 -29.36 14.10 5.37
C GLU A 88 -28.41 12.88 5.47
N LEU A 89 -27.11 13.06 5.28
CA LEU A 89 -26.11 11.98 5.40
C LEU A 89 -26.00 11.49 6.86
N GLU A 90 -26.00 12.41 7.82
CA GLU A 90 -25.99 12.05 9.25
C GLU A 90 -27.25 11.24 9.62
N ALA A 91 -28.44 11.69 9.18
CA ALA A 91 -29.70 10.98 9.42
C ALA A 91 -29.72 9.59 8.73
N ALA A 92 -29.27 9.50 7.48
CA ALA A 92 -29.18 8.23 6.77
C ALA A 92 -28.18 7.25 7.43
N THR A 93 -27.06 7.76 7.94
CA THR A 93 -26.09 6.97 8.70
C THR A 93 -26.67 6.51 10.05
N ALA A 94 -27.46 7.35 10.72
CA ALA A 94 -28.16 6.98 11.95
C ALA A 94 -29.18 5.87 11.69
N ASN A 95 -29.94 5.94 10.61
CA ASN A 95 -30.89 4.89 10.21
C ASN A 95 -30.18 3.56 9.93
N LEU A 96 -29.01 3.58 9.27
CA LEU A 96 -28.20 2.38 9.05
C LEU A 96 -27.71 1.79 10.38
N ARG A 97 -27.27 2.63 11.32
CA ARG A 97 -26.87 2.19 12.67
C ARG A 97 -28.03 1.51 13.39
N GLU A 98 -29.21 2.13 13.39
CA GLU A 98 -30.39 1.60 14.05
C GLU A 98 -30.80 0.24 13.45
N ALA A 99 -30.81 0.10 12.13
CA ALA A 99 -31.11 -1.15 11.46
C ALA A 99 -30.11 -2.27 11.82
N LEU A 100 -28.82 -1.96 11.88
CA LEU A 100 -27.78 -2.92 12.25
C LEU A 100 -27.81 -3.31 13.72
N TYR A 101 -28.14 -2.35 14.60
CA TYR A 101 -28.20 -2.57 16.05
C TYR A 101 -29.42 -3.40 16.46
N GLY A 102 -30.46 -3.43 15.62
CA GLY A 102 -31.61 -4.32 15.77
C GLY A 102 -31.29 -5.80 15.51
N ILE A 103 -30.12 -6.14 14.97
CA ILE A 103 -29.71 -7.51 14.68
C ILE A 103 -28.80 -8.05 15.79
N PRO A 104 -29.21 -9.04 16.62
CA PRO A 104 -28.38 -9.56 17.70
C PRO A 104 -27.03 -10.14 17.26
N LEU A 105 -26.96 -10.68 16.04
CA LEU A 105 -25.73 -11.15 15.43
C LEU A 105 -24.67 -10.05 15.33
N SER A 106 -25.08 -8.79 15.08
CA SER A 106 -24.19 -7.64 15.04
C SER A 106 -23.49 -7.42 16.37
N ALA A 107 -24.20 -7.56 17.49
CA ALA A 107 -23.62 -7.42 18.82
C ALA A 107 -22.61 -8.54 19.14
N LYS A 108 -22.90 -9.78 18.72
CA LYS A 108 -21.94 -10.91 18.83
C LYS A 108 -20.66 -10.60 18.06
N HIS A 109 -20.78 -10.07 16.85
CA HIS A 109 -19.63 -9.73 16.01
C HIS A 109 -18.79 -8.59 16.63
N VAL A 110 -19.43 -7.56 17.18
CA VAL A 110 -18.71 -6.47 17.87
C VAL A 110 -17.91 -6.98 19.05
N VAL A 111 -18.48 -7.89 19.86
CA VAL A 111 -17.78 -8.49 21.01
C VAL A 111 -16.61 -9.36 20.53
N ALA A 112 -16.81 -10.20 19.51
CA ALA A 112 -15.75 -11.03 18.93
C ALA A 112 -14.60 -10.17 18.38
N ARG A 113 -14.93 -9.09 17.65
CA ARG A 113 -13.95 -8.17 17.09
C ARG A 113 -13.15 -7.42 18.16
N TRP A 114 -13.82 -7.06 19.25
CA TRP A 114 -13.15 -6.51 20.43
C TRP A 114 -12.17 -7.49 21.05
N ASP A 115 -12.58 -8.77 21.25
CA ASP A 115 -11.73 -9.81 21.82
C ASP A 115 -10.50 -10.08 20.94
N GLU A 116 -10.65 -10.13 19.63
CA GLU A 116 -9.54 -10.23 18.66
C GLU A 116 -8.53 -9.09 18.81
N LEU A 117 -9.01 -7.83 18.86
CA LEU A 117 -8.14 -6.67 19.00
C LEU A 117 -7.41 -6.68 20.35
N ARG A 118 -8.08 -7.09 21.40
CA ARG A 118 -7.48 -7.22 22.72
C ARG A 118 -6.40 -8.32 22.78
N ALA A 119 -6.63 -9.44 22.12
CA ALA A 119 -5.64 -10.51 22.00
C ALA A 119 -4.37 -10.06 21.25
N LEU A 120 -4.51 -9.15 20.28
CA LEU A 120 -3.41 -8.54 19.51
C LEU A 120 -2.78 -7.33 20.22
N SER A 121 -3.14 -7.04 21.48
CA SER A 121 -2.70 -5.87 22.24
C SER A 121 -3.00 -4.52 21.53
N HIS A 122 -4.00 -4.50 20.65
CA HIS A 122 -4.45 -3.29 19.98
C HIS A 122 -5.53 -2.56 20.78
N THR A 123 -5.49 -1.23 20.75
CA THR A 123 -6.53 -0.40 21.37
C THR A 123 -7.82 -0.50 20.58
N GLY A 124 -8.95 -0.76 21.27
CA GLY A 124 -10.28 -0.79 20.66
C GLY A 124 -10.79 0.56 20.12
N ALA A 125 -9.98 1.60 20.20
CA ALA A 125 -10.31 2.92 19.67
C ALA A 125 -10.65 2.92 18.17
N LYS A 126 -10.10 1.99 17.40
CA LYS A 126 -10.40 1.82 15.97
C LYS A 126 -11.85 1.40 15.69
N LEU A 127 -12.54 0.82 16.66
CA LEU A 127 -13.93 0.36 16.52
C LEU A 127 -14.96 1.50 16.69
N SER A 128 -14.56 2.64 17.22
CA SER A 128 -15.45 3.76 17.53
C SER A 128 -15.04 5.04 16.83
N GLU A 129 -15.99 5.92 16.60
CA GLU A 129 -15.73 7.28 16.11
C GLU A 129 -15.28 8.17 17.26
N SER A 130 -14.26 9.01 17.03
CA SER A 130 -13.88 10.09 17.93
C SER A 130 -14.88 11.25 17.79
N VAL A 131 -15.25 11.87 18.90
CA VAL A 131 -16.10 13.07 18.90
C VAL A 131 -15.31 14.21 19.53
N GLY A 132 -15.02 15.23 18.74
CA GLY A 132 -14.19 16.34 19.18
C GLY A 132 -12.74 15.96 19.45
N ASP A 133 -12.19 16.43 20.55
CA ASP A 133 -10.81 16.23 20.98
C ASP A 133 -10.66 15.04 21.98
N GLU A 134 -11.56 14.04 21.89
CA GLU A 134 -11.49 12.85 22.76
C GLU A 134 -10.14 12.12 22.61
N GLU A 135 -9.50 11.81 23.73
CA GLU A 135 -8.27 11.01 23.74
C GLU A 135 -8.54 9.56 23.38
N THR A 136 -7.56 8.93 22.74
CA THR A 136 -7.61 7.50 22.34
C THR A 136 -7.93 6.58 23.52
N GLY A 137 -7.50 6.94 24.75
CA GLY A 137 -7.78 6.20 25.98
C GLY A 137 -9.26 6.22 26.37
N GLU A 138 -9.92 7.35 26.24
CA GLU A 138 -11.35 7.51 26.56
C GLU A 138 -12.22 6.72 25.59
N ILE A 139 -11.88 6.78 24.31
CA ILE A 139 -12.55 6.01 23.26
C ILE A 139 -12.43 4.50 23.54
N ALA A 140 -11.21 4.03 23.86
CA ALA A 140 -10.97 2.64 24.19
C ALA A 140 -11.79 2.19 25.42
N ALA A 141 -11.80 3.00 26.49
CA ALA A 141 -12.58 2.71 27.70
C ALA A 141 -14.10 2.71 27.45
N ARG A 142 -14.61 3.56 26.52
CA ARG A 142 -16.01 3.56 26.10
C ARG A 142 -16.37 2.26 25.40
N VAL A 143 -15.56 1.81 24.45
CA VAL A 143 -15.76 0.56 23.71
C VAL A 143 -15.69 -0.64 24.66
N GLU A 144 -14.72 -0.69 25.56
CA GLU A 144 -14.58 -1.76 26.54
C GLU A 144 -15.81 -1.87 27.45
N ARG A 145 -16.27 -0.75 27.97
CA ARG A 145 -17.51 -0.74 28.81
C ARG A 145 -18.72 -1.24 28.01
N ALA A 146 -18.84 -0.84 26.74
CA ALA A 146 -19.91 -1.32 25.88
C ALA A 146 -19.79 -2.81 25.59
N ALA A 147 -18.61 -3.30 25.23
CA ALA A 147 -18.36 -4.73 24.97
C ALA A 147 -18.67 -5.61 26.18
N ASN A 148 -18.30 -5.17 27.40
CA ASN A 148 -18.59 -5.91 28.62
C ASN A 148 -20.10 -5.95 28.92
N ARG A 149 -20.85 -4.86 28.69
CA ARG A 149 -22.32 -4.86 28.82
C ARG A 149 -22.98 -5.71 27.77
N LEU A 150 -22.54 -5.62 26.52
CA LEU A 150 -23.05 -6.46 25.42
C LEU A 150 -22.85 -7.94 25.70
N ARG A 151 -21.67 -8.34 26.22
CA ARG A 151 -21.41 -9.74 26.61
C ARG A 151 -22.39 -10.23 27.68
N LYS A 152 -22.69 -9.39 28.70
CA LYS A 152 -23.68 -9.72 29.72
C LYS A 152 -25.08 -9.88 29.12
N HIS A 153 -25.53 -8.94 28.29
CA HIS A 153 -26.85 -9.00 27.67
C HIS A 153 -27.00 -10.17 26.67
N LEU A 154 -25.93 -10.52 25.96
CA LEU A 154 -25.91 -11.70 25.10
C LEU A 154 -26.03 -13.00 25.90
N ALA A 155 -25.32 -13.09 27.05
CA ALA A 155 -25.43 -14.24 27.97
C ALA A 155 -26.84 -14.34 28.59
N ASP A 156 -27.47 -13.22 28.97
CA ASP A 156 -28.86 -13.18 29.49
C ASP A 156 -29.88 -13.55 28.40
N ARG A 157 -29.57 -13.27 27.12
CA ARG A 157 -30.44 -13.56 25.97
C ARG A 157 -30.47 -15.02 25.58
N GLU A 158 -29.35 -15.72 25.66
CA GLU A 158 -29.21 -17.11 25.19
C GLU A 158 -30.23 -18.07 25.80
N PRO A 159 -30.47 -18.10 27.15
CA PRO A 159 -31.50 -18.94 27.73
C PRO A 159 -32.93 -18.49 27.35
N GLN A 160 -33.14 -17.20 27.02
CA GLN A 160 -34.44 -16.72 26.56
C GLN A 160 -34.76 -17.22 25.15
N VAL A 161 -33.77 -17.26 24.24
CA VAL A 161 -33.87 -17.83 22.89
C VAL A 161 -34.21 -19.32 22.96
N ALA A 162 -33.52 -20.06 23.82
CA ALA A 162 -33.76 -21.50 24.03
C ALA A 162 -35.19 -21.78 24.53
N ARG A 163 -35.71 -20.95 25.46
CA ARG A 163 -37.10 -21.10 26.00
C ARG A 163 -38.16 -20.68 25.00
N ALA A 164 -37.85 -19.74 24.12
CA ALA A 164 -38.82 -19.15 23.18
C ALA A 164 -39.20 -20.11 22.02
N ALA A 165 -38.42 -21.19 21.82
CA ALA A 165 -38.68 -22.22 20.80
C ALA A 165 -39.02 -21.62 19.41
N GLY A 166 -38.29 -20.63 18.96
CA GLY A 166 -38.49 -19.95 17.67
C GLY A 166 -39.57 -18.84 17.67
N ARG A 167 -40.16 -18.51 18.80
CA ARG A 167 -41.12 -17.41 18.90
C ARG A 167 -40.43 -16.15 19.46
N TYR A 168 -40.68 -14.98 18.86
CA TYR A 168 -40.19 -13.72 19.39
C TYR A 168 -41.07 -13.27 20.58
N THR A 169 -40.50 -13.17 21.75
CA THR A 169 -41.21 -12.84 22.99
C THR A 169 -40.90 -11.41 23.48
N LYS A 170 -41.78 -10.80 24.28
CA LYS A 170 -41.53 -9.47 24.90
C LYS A 170 -40.23 -9.43 25.73
N ALA A 171 -39.82 -10.57 26.30
CA ALA A 171 -38.58 -10.65 27.08
C ALA A 171 -37.34 -10.51 26.14
N LEU A 172 -37.37 -11.13 24.95
CA LEU A 172 -36.35 -10.98 23.92
C LEU A 172 -36.31 -9.54 23.39
N GLU A 173 -37.46 -8.96 23.10
CA GLU A 173 -37.56 -7.56 22.65
C GLU A 173 -36.92 -6.58 23.68
N GLY A 174 -37.21 -6.75 24.97
CA GLY A 174 -36.62 -5.94 26.03
C GLY A 174 -35.10 -6.09 26.14
N THR A 175 -34.56 -7.28 25.86
CA THR A 175 -33.10 -7.52 25.84
C THR A 175 -32.45 -6.96 24.56
N ASP A 176 -33.11 -7.09 23.42
CA ASP A 176 -32.63 -6.54 22.14
C ASP A 176 -32.59 -5.00 22.17
N VAL A 177 -33.55 -4.34 22.81
CA VAL A 177 -33.51 -2.88 23.03
C VAL A 177 -32.30 -2.47 23.87
N LYS A 178 -31.96 -3.23 24.92
CA LYS A 178 -30.77 -2.94 25.75
C LYS A 178 -29.49 -3.12 24.96
N ILE A 179 -29.39 -4.17 24.15
CA ILE A 179 -28.27 -4.42 23.25
C ILE A 179 -28.11 -3.25 22.27
N ALA A 180 -29.17 -2.84 21.59
CA ALA A 180 -29.16 -1.72 20.65
C ALA A 180 -28.74 -0.41 21.32
N LYS A 181 -29.18 -0.15 22.56
CA LYS A 181 -28.77 1.01 23.34
C LYS A 181 -27.28 0.99 23.67
N ASP A 182 -26.73 -0.12 24.08
CA ASP A 182 -25.29 -0.25 24.38
C ASP A 182 -24.44 -0.12 23.12
N MET A 183 -24.87 -0.67 22.00
CA MET A 183 -24.22 -0.48 20.70
C MET A 183 -24.24 0.99 20.26
N SER A 184 -25.37 1.68 20.45
CA SER A 184 -25.48 3.11 20.18
C SER A 184 -24.52 3.93 21.07
N GLY A 185 -24.42 3.58 22.35
CA GLY A 185 -23.46 4.19 23.28
C GLY A 185 -21.99 3.99 22.92
N ALA A 186 -21.66 2.91 22.21
CA ALA A 186 -20.30 2.64 21.74
C ALA A 186 -19.87 3.53 20.56
N ARG A 187 -20.80 4.18 19.85
CA ARG A 187 -20.53 5.04 18.68
C ARG A 187 -19.64 4.37 17.65
N LEU A 188 -20.09 3.23 17.15
CA LEU A 188 -19.29 2.40 16.25
C LEU A 188 -18.90 3.16 14.98
N SER A 189 -17.67 2.97 14.53
CA SER A 189 -17.12 3.60 13.32
C SER A 189 -17.85 3.12 12.06
N LEU A 190 -17.89 3.96 11.02
CA LEU A 190 -18.51 3.61 9.75
C LEU A 190 -17.88 2.34 9.13
N ALA A 191 -16.57 2.17 9.27
CA ALA A 191 -15.88 0.98 8.79
C ALA A 191 -16.42 -0.30 9.46
N LEU A 192 -16.65 -0.27 10.78
CA LEU A 192 -17.23 -1.40 11.50
C LEU A 192 -18.70 -1.61 11.13
N LEU A 193 -19.47 -0.54 10.89
CA LEU A 193 -20.86 -0.68 10.43
C LEU A 193 -20.95 -1.40 9.08
N LEU A 194 -20.04 -1.10 8.14
CA LEU A 194 -19.96 -1.80 6.85
C LEU A 194 -19.54 -3.27 7.04
N GLU A 195 -18.61 -3.55 7.96
CA GLU A 195 -18.22 -4.92 8.31
C GLU A 195 -19.41 -5.71 8.90
N LEU A 196 -20.19 -5.10 9.79
CA LEU A 196 -21.42 -5.69 10.34
C LEU A 196 -22.46 -5.99 9.26
N ARG A 197 -22.67 -5.07 8.32
CA ARG A 197 -23.55 -5.27 7.16
C ARG A 197 -23.08 -6.46 6.33
N ASP A 198 -21.82 -6.51 5.96
CA ASP A 198 -21.26 -7.57 5.11
C ASP A 198 -21.35 -8.94 5.81
N ASN A 199 -21.19 -8.98 7.13
CA ASN A 199 -21.41 -10.18 7.92
C ASN A 199 -22.88 -10.61 7.92
N ALA A 200 -23.83 -9.68 8.12
CA ALA A 200 -25.25 -9.96 8.06
C ALA A 200 -25.68 -10.48 6.67
N LEU A 201 -25.14 -9.87 5.59
CA LEU A 201 -25.38 -10.33 4.22
C LEU A 201 -24.81 -11.72 3.95
N ARG A 202 -23.61 -12.03 4.43
CA ARG A 202 -23.01 -13.36 4.32
C ARG A 202 -23.86 -14.39 5.00
N PHE A 203 -24.27 -14.11 6.23
CA PHE A 203 -25.13 -14.98 7.03
C PHE A 203 -26.51 -15.18 6.39
N SER A 204 -27.10 -14.13 5.80
CA SER A 204 -28.36 -14.21 5.07
C SER A 204 -28.29 -15.18 3.87
N ARG A 205 -27.17 -15.17 3.14
CA ARG A 205 -26.94 -16.11 2.02
C ARG A 205 -26.89 -17.56 2.50
N GLU A 206 -26.29 -17.84 3.65
CA GLU A 206 -26.25 -19.17 4.26
C GLU A 206 -27.64 -19.61 4.69
N MET A 207 -28.43 -18.75 5.35
CA MET A 207 -29.80 -19.02 5.71
C MET A 207 -30.72 -19.26 4.49
N ARG A 208 -30.51 -18.50 3.38
CA ARG A 208 -31.26 -18.72 2.12
C ARG A 208 -30.98 -20.09 1.53
N ARG A 209 -29.74 -20.57 1.57
CA ARG A 209 -29.32 -21.90 1.06
C ARG A 209 -29.80 -23.05 1.95
N ALA A 210 -30.05 -22.83 3.22
CA ALA A 210 -30.53 -23.83 4.13
C ALA A 210 -31.99 -24.19 3.80
N ARG A 211 -32.29 -25.51 3.59
CA ARG A 211 -33.64 -26.02 3.33
C ARG A 211 -34.50 -25.87 4.60
N ALA A 212 -35.79 -25.63 4.41
CA ALA A 212 -36.73 -25.51 5.52
C ALA A 212 -36.76 -26.81 6.35
N ARG A 213 -36.90 -26.66 7.67
CA ARG A 213 -36.98 -27.76 8.63
C ARG A 213 -35.75 -28.69 8.67
N THR A 214 -34.57 -28.16 8.35
CA THR A 214 -33.31 -28.88 8.50
C THR A 214 -32.62 -28.46 9.79
N ARG A 215 -31.89 -29.40 10.44
CA ARG A 215 -31.05 -29.12 11.61
C ARG A 215 -30.08 -27.94 11.39
N LYS A 216 -29.62 -27.77 10.14
CA LYS A 216 -28.77 -26.65 9.76
C LYS A 216 -29.48 -25.29 9.87
N LEU A 217 -30.74 -25.21 9.47
CA LEU A 217 -31.52 -23.98 9.60
C LEU A 217 -31.77 -23.65 11.08
N GLU A 218 -32.14 -24.66 11.90
CA GLU A 218 -32.34 -24.48 13.34
C GLU A 218 -31.04 -23.98 14.04
N GLN A 219 -29.88 -24.50 13.64
CA GLN A 219 -28.59 -24.01 14.13
C GLN A 219 -28.34 -22.54 13.74
N LEU A 220 -28.61 -22.16 12.49
CA LEU A 220 -28.45 -20.78 12.02
C LEU A 220 -29.42 -19.83 12.72
N GLU A 221 -30.68 -20.24 12.94
CA GLU A 221 -31.66 -19.44 13.69
C GLU A 221 -31.25 -19.28 15.17
N HIS A 222 -30.71 -20.32 15.78
CA HIS A 222 -30.16 -20.25 17.13
C HIS A 222 -28.94 -19.33 17.20
N GLU A 223 -28.05 -19.40 16.25
CA GLU A 223 -26.87 -18.53 16.13
C GLU A 223 -27.25 -17.06 15.93
N ALA A 224 -28.18 -16.80 15.00
CA ALA A 224 -28.74 -15.46 14.77
C ALA A 224 -29.57 -14.98 15.96
N GLY A 225 -30.13 -15.90 16.73
CA GLY A 225 -31.05 -15.65 17.85
C GLY A 225 -32.44 -15.16 17.44
N ILE A 226 -32.76 -15.16 16.13
CA ILE A 226 -34.05 -14.78 15.56
C ILE A 226 -34.40 -15.71 14.41
N THR A 227 -35.71 -15.82 14.08
CA THR A 227 -36.19 -16.66 12.99
C THR A 227 -35.69 -16.20 11.63
N LYS A 228 -35.56 -17.11 10.68
CA LYS A 228 -35.18 -16.81 9.29
C LYS A 228 -35.95 -15.63 8.69
N LYS A 229 -37.28 -15.61 8.89
CA LYS A 229 -38.11 -14.51 8.37
C LYS A 229 -37.72 -13.16 8.94
N HIS A 230 -37.64 -13.03 10.27
CA HIS A 230 -37.28 -11.78 10.95
C HIS A 230 -35.84 -11.34 10.58
N PHE A 231 -34.90 -12.31 10.44
CA PHE A 231 -33.55 -12.00 10.03
C PHE A 231 -33.52 -11.43 8.61
N MET A 232 -34.27 -12.02 7.66
CA MET A 232 -34.35 -11.51 6.29
C MET A 232 -34.98 -10.12 6.23
N ASP A 233 -36.08 -9.90 6.95
CA ASP A 233 -36.73 -8.58 7.03
C ASP A 233 -35.76 -7.52 7.59
N SER A 234 -34.96 -7.88 8.60
CA SER A 234 -33.93 -7.00 9.17
C SER A 234 -32.82 -6.70 8.19
N VAL A 235 -32.31 -7.71 7.46
CA VAL A 235 -31.28 -7.55 6.43
C VAL A 235 -31.78 -6.66 5.29
N ASP A 236 -33.01 -6.85 4.83
CA ASP A 236 -33.63 -6.03 3.78
C ASP A 236 -33.77 -4.56 4.26
N SER A 237 -34.01 -4.34 5.56
CA SER A 237 -34.03 -3.00 6.15
C SER A 237 -32.62 -2.37 6.19
N VAL A 238 -31.59 -3.16 6.51
CA VAL A 238 -30.18 -2.74 6.49
C VAL A 238 -29.74 -2.36 5.07
N GLU A 239 -30.11 -3.15 4.05
CA GLU A 239 -29.76 -2.84 2.66
C GLU A 239 -30.42 -1.53 2.21
N ARG A 240 -31.73 -1.36 2.48
CA ARG A 240 -32.42 -0.10 2.17
C ARG A 240 -31.78 1.11 2.85
N ALA A 241 -31.42 1.00 4.12
CA ALA A 241 -30.76 2.07 4.86
C ALA A 241 -29.38 2.37 4.32
N HIS A 242 -28.60 1.34 3.93
CA HIS A 242 -27.29 1.49 3.31
C HIS A 242 -27.37 2.16 1.93
N ASP A 243 -28.35 1.76 1.09
CA ASP A 243 -28.54 2.37 -0.22
C ASP A 243 -28.96 3.83 -0.11
N ALA A 244 -29.83 4.16 0.86
CA ALA A 244 -30.21 5.55 1.15
C ALA A 244 -28.98 6.39 1.58
N MET A 245 -28.14 5.87 2.49
CA MET A 245 -26.90 6.54 2.90
C MET A 245 -25.94 6.73 1.71
N THR A 246 -25.76 5.69 0.91
CA THR A 246 -24.86 5.72 -0.26
C THR A 246 -25.32 6.72 -1.30
N ASN A 247 -26.63 6.80 -1.57
CA ASN A 247 -27.20 7.75 -2.52
C ASN A 247 -26.97 9.21 -2.07
N VAL A 248 -27.19 9.51 -0.79
CA VAL A 248 -26.93 10.86 -0.26
C VAL A 248 -25.44 11.19 -0.32
N LYS A 249 -24.57 10.23 0.06
CA LYS A 249 -23.12 10.37 -0.02
C LYS A 249 -22.66 10.64 -1.45
N ASN A 250 -23.15 9.88 -2.43
CA ASN A 250 -22.79 10.06 -3.85
C ASN A 250 -23.25 11.43 -4.36
N ARG A 251 -24.46 11.87 -4.05
CA ARG A 251 -24.93 13.23 -4.39
C ARG A 251 -23.99 14.30 -3.80
N PHE A 252 -23.54 14.16 -2.57
CA PHE A 252 -22.61 15.12 -1.97
C PHE A 252 -21.27 15.14 -2.70
N ILE A 253 -20.73 13.96 -3.06
CA ILE A 253 -19.49 13.82 -3.83
C ILE A 253 -19.63 14.45 -5.22
N GLU A 254 -20.67 14.11 -5.97
CA GLU A 254 -20.92 14.58 -7.34
C GLU A 254 -20.91 16.10 -7.45
N HIS A 255 -21.55 16.79 -6.51
CA HIS A 255 -21.57 18.25 -6.48
C HIS A 255 -20.20 18.90 -6.21
N ASN A 256 -19.22 18.11 -5.70
CA ASN A 256 -17.88 18.59 -5.33
C ASN A 256 -16.75 18.05 -6.22
N LEU A 257 -17.04 17.24 -7.25
CA LEU A 257 -16.00 16.69 -8.15
C LEU A 257 -15.18 17.80 -8.86
N LYS A 258 -15.82 18.93 -9.21
CA LYS A 258 -15.11 20.08 -9.81
C LYS A 258 -13.99 20.62 -8.94
N LEU A 259 -14.13 20.54 -7.60
CA LEU A 259 -13.11 20.98 -6.66
C LEU A 259 -11.86 20.09 -6.76
N VAL A 260 -12.06 18.78 -6.92
CA VAL A 260 -10.94 17.83 -7.10
C VAL A 260 -10.15 18.16 -8.37
N VAL A 261 -10.85 18.37 -9.48
CA VAL A 261 -10.22 18.73 -10.77
C VAL A 261 -9.43 20.03 -10.66
N ALA A 262 -9.98 21.04 -9.97
CA ALA A 262 -9.29 22.31 -9.78
C ALA A 262 -7.97 22.16 -9.02
N ILE A 263 -7.97 21.35 -7.94
CA ILE A 263 -6.77 21.11 -7.13
C ILE A 263 -5.77 20.19 -7.86
N ALA A 264 -6.25 19.12 -8.52
CA ALA A 264 -5.39 18.17 -9.21
C ALA A 264 -4.58 18.81 -10.37
N LYS A 265 -5.06 19.93 -10.95
CA LYS A 265 -4.33 20.68 -11.97
C LYS A 265 -2.97 21.18 -11.51
N ASP A 266 -2.83 21.53 -10.22
CA ASP A 266 -1.59 22.04 -9.63
C ASP A 266 -0.54 20.93 -9.43
N TYR A 267 -0.96 19.65 -9.53
CA TYR A 267 -0.10 18.47 -9.32
C TYR A 267 0.24 17.73 -10.60
N ARG A 268 -0.01 18.32 -11.78
CA ARG A 268 0.36 17.75 -13.08
C ARG A 268 1.88 17.65 -13.22
N ASN A 269 2.33 16.72 -14.04
CA ASN A 269 3.75 16.49 -14.38
C ASN A 269 4.64 16.11 -13.17
N LEU A 270 4.04 15.51 -12.15
CA LEU A 270 4.76 15.00 -10.98
C LEU A 270 4.84 13.45 -10.97
N GLY A 271 4.87 12.83 -12.17
CA GLY A 271 5.05 11.38 -12.33
C GLY A 271 3.76 10.55 -12.30
N LEU A 272 2.59 11.19 -12.17
CA LEU A 272 1.28 10.54 -12.32
C LEU A 272 0.48 11.17 -13.47
N SER A 273 -0.30 10.33 -14.16
CA SER A 273 -1.23 10.80 -15.18
C SER A 273 -2.33 11.69 -14.58
N PHE A 274 -2.87 12.62 -15.36
CA PHE A 274 -3.90 13.51 -14.85
C PHE A 274 -5.21 12.78 -14.47
N PRO A 275 -5.66 11.74 -15.19
CA PRO A 275 -6.76 10.89 -14.75
C PRO A 275 -6.52 10.24 -13.38
N ASP A 276 -5.33 9.70 -13.15
CA ASP A 276 -4.98 9.05 -11.89
C ASP A 276 -4.96 10.06 -10.73
N LEU A 277 -4.44 11.27 -10.97
CA LEU A 277 -4.51 12.35 -9.97
C LEU A 277 -5.97 12.69 -9.63
N ILE A 278 -6.87 12.76 -10.61
CA ILE A 278 -8.29 13.00 -10.35
C ILE A 278 -8.87 11.87 -9.49
N GLN A 279 -8.59 10.61 -9.80
CA GLN A 279 -9.13 9.46 -9.04
C GLN A 279 -8.59 9.43 -7.61
N GLU A 280 -7.30 9.64 -7.40
CA GLU A 280 -6.72 9.74 -6.07
C GLU A 280 -7.29 10.94 -5.28
N GLY A 281 -7.49 12.07 -5.96
CA GLY A 281 -8.17 13.23 -5.38
C GLY A 281 -9.63 12.93 -5.00
N ASN A 282 -10.36 12.15 -5.81
CA ASN A 282 -11.72 11.69 -5.51
C ASN A 282 -11.75 10.81 -4.25
N LEU A 283 -10.75 9.93 -4.05
CA LEU A 283 -10.61 9.17 -2.80
C LEU A 283 -10.41 10.09 -1.59
N GLY A 284 -9.67 11.18 -1.77
CA GLY A 284 -9.54 12.24 -0.76
C GLY A 284 -10.87 12.94 -0.47
N LEU A 285 -11.63 13.28 -1.51
CA LEU A 285 -12.96 13.89 -1.39
C LEU A 285 -13.95 12.97 -0.66
N ILE A 286 -13.96 11.68 -0.96
CA ILE A 286 -14.81 10.68 -0.29
C ILE A 286 -14.54 10.69 1.22
N ARG A 287 -13.26 10.68 1.63
CA ARG A 287 -12.87 10.77 3.05
C ARG A 287 -13.29 12.08 3.69
N ALA A 288 -13.22 13.20 2.94
CA ALA A 288 -13.68 14.49 3.42
C ALA A 288 -15.18 14.49 3.71
N VAL A 289 -16.00 13.93 2.80
CA VAL A 289 -17.45 13.80 2.97
C VAL A 289 -17.80 12.96 4.20
N GLU A 290 -17.11 11.84 4.40
CA GLU A 290 -17.34 10.95 5.56
C GLU A 290 -17.02 11.59 6.92
N LYS A 291 -16.10 12.55 6.94
CA LYS A 291 -15.61 13.18 8.17
C LYS A 291 -16.07 14.63 8.35
N PHE A 292 -16.90 15.13 7.45
CA PHE A 292 -17.35 16.51 7.49
C PHE A 292 -18.35 16.73 8.64
N ASP A 293 -18.05 17.69 9.50
CA ASP A 293 -18.93 18.14 10.58
C ASP A 293 -19.45 19.55 10.28
N HIS A 294 -20.73 19.61 9.86
CA HIS A 294 -21.41 20.87 9.54
C HIS A 294 -21.59 21.79 10.76
N ARG A 295 -21.50 21.26 11.99
CA ARG A 295 -21.66 22.03 13.24
C ARG A 295 -20.53 23.01 13.47
N ARG A 296 -19.35 22.75 12.88
CA ARG A 296 -18.17 23.63 12.97
C ARG A 296 -18.33 24.94 12.20
N GLY A 297 -19.36 25.08 11.36
CA GLY A 297 -19.70 26.34 10.69
C GLY A 297 -18.83 26.73 9.50
N PHE A 298 -17.83 25.91 9.11
CA PHE A 298 -16.99 26.15 7.92
C PHE A 298 -17.66 25.61 6.65
N LYS A 299 -17.29 26.19 5.47
CA LYS A 299 -17.66 25.62 4.18
C LYS A 299 -16.99 24.25 3.99
N PHE A 300 -17.70 23.33 3.33
CA PHE A 300 -17.16 22.03 3.01
C PHE A 300 -15.84 22.09 2.22
N SER A 301 -15.76 23.00 1.23
CA SER A 301 -14.56 23.19 0.41
C SER A 301 -13.30 23.47 1.25
N THR A 302 -13.40 24.27 2.31
CA THR A 302 -12.26 24.58 3.21
C THR A 302 -11.68 23.33 3.85
N TYR A 303 -12.54 22.40 4.24
CA TYR A 303 -12.15 21.14 4.84
C TYR A 303 -11.68 20.11 3.80
N ALA A 304 -12.40 20.01 2.68
CA ALA A 304 -12.11 19.04 1.62
C ALA A 304 -10.76 19.27 0.94
N VAL A 305 -10.34 20.53 0.73
CA VAL A 305 -9.04 20.88 0.14
C VAL A 305 -7.88 20.20 0.85
N TRP A 306 -7.93 20.12 2.19
CA TRP A 306 -6.87 19.45 2.95
C TRP A 306 -6.81 17.94 2.66
N TRP A 307 -7.97 17.25 2.64
CA TRP A 307 -8.04 15.82 2.36
C TRP A 307 -7.65 15.47 0.93
N ILE A 308 -8.09 16.29 -0.03
CA ILE A 308 -7.76 16.13 -1.44
C ILE A 308 -6.24 16.30 -1.64
N ARG A 309 -5.64 17.36 -1.10
CA ARG A 309 -4.18 17.57 -1.16
C ARG A 309 -3.42 16.43 -0.53
N GLN A 310 -3.82 15.99 0.66
CA GLN A 310 -3.18 14.87 1.34
C GLN A 310 -3.24 13.57 0.51
N ALA A 311 -4.37 13.31 -0.15
CA ALA A 311 -4.52 12.15 -1.02
C ALA A 311 -3.60 12.24 -2.24
N LEU A 312 -3.57 13.40 -2.91
CA LEU A 312 -2.72 13.64 -4.09
C LEU A 312 -1.22 13.50 -3.76
N VAL A 313 -0.76 14.16 -2.68
CA VAL A 313 0.65 14.08 -2.26
C VAL A 313 1.02 12.63 -1.93
N ARG A 314 0.14 11.92 -1.20
CA ARG A 314 0.38 10.51 -0.85
C ARG A 314 0.39 9.60 -2.08
N ALA A 315 -0.48 9.84 -3.05
CA ALA A 315 -0.51 9.10 -4.31
C ALA A 315 0.78 9.32 -5.11
N ILE A 316 1.24 10.55 -5.25
CA ILE A 316 2.51 10.90 -5.89
C ILE A 316 3.68 10.19 -5.18
N GLN A 317 3.77 10.28 -3.85
CA GLN A 317 4.82 9.60 -3.09
C GLN A 317 4.82 8.08 -3.28
N ASN A 318 3.66 7.47 -3.49
CA ASN A 318 3.52 6.02 -3.60
C ASN A 318 3.67 5.48 -5.02
N HIS A 319 3.22 6.23 -6.03
CA HIS A 319 2.98 5.70 -7.38
C HIS A 319 3.66 6.49 -8.49
N SER A 320 4.35 7.63 -8.20
CA SER A 320 5.00 8.43 -9.24
C SER A 320 6.25 7.78 -9.82
N ARG A 321 6.84 6.79 -9.13
CA ARG A 321 8.11 6.16 -9.53
C ARG A 321 7.94 4.67 -9.71
N THR A 322 8.62 4.11 -10.72
CA THR A 322 8.70 2.66 -10.97
C THR A 322 9.28 1.92 -9.75
N ILE A 323 10.33 2.47 -9.15
CA ILE A 323 10.89 1.96 -7.88
C ILE A 323 10.38 2.87 -6.77
N ARG A 324 9.46 2.34 -5.95
CA ARG A 324 8.86 3.07 -4.85
C ARG A 324 9.90 3.53 -3.81
N LEU A 325 9.86 4.81 -3.45
CA LEU A 325 10.64 5.38 -2.37
C LEU A 325 9.78 5.60 -1.10
N PRO A 326 10.36 5.47 0.10
CA PRO A 326 9.69 5.86 1.34
C PRO A 326 9.34 7.35 1.37
N SER A 327 8.24 7.73 2.03
CA SER A 327 7.76 9.12 2.08
C SER A 327 8.81 10.10 2.62
N HIS A 328 9.58 9.71 3.65
CA HIS A 328 10.63 10.58 4.21
C HIS A 328 11.78 10.86 3.23
N VAL A 329 12.04 9.95 2.26
CA VAL A 329 13.02 10.18 1.19
C VAL A 329 12.46 11.17 0.17
N HIS A 330 11.17 11.03 -0.19
CA HIS A 330 10.48 12.01 -1.03
C HIS A 330 10.52 13.42 -0.44
N ASP A 331 10.25 13.55 0.86
CA ASP A 331 10.28 14.85 1.56
C ASP A 331 11.70 15.45 1.54
N ARG A 332 12.74 14.63 1.71
CA ARG A 332 14.14 15.06 1.59
C ARG A 332 14.48 15.49 0.18
N LEU A 333 14.08 14.73 -0.85
CA LEU A 333 14.29 15.08 -2.26
C LEU A 333 13.61 16.41 -2.61
N GLN A 334 12.35 16.58 -2.21
CA GLN A 334 11.61 17.81 -2.44
C GLN A 334 12.25 19.02 -1.74
N ARG A 335 12.72 18.83 -0.50
CA ARG A 335 13.45 19.86 0.24
C ARG A 335 14.76 20.20 -0.46
N SER A 336 15.52 19.19 -0.92
CA SER A 336 16.77 19.39 -1.66
C SER A 336 16.53 20.18 -2.95
N GLN A 337 15.51 19.82 -3.75
CA GLN A 337 15.17 20.53 -4.97
C GLN A 337 14.76 21.99 -4.71
N ARG A 338 14.01 22.26 -3.65
CA ARG A 338 13.61 23.62 -3.27
C ARG A 338 14.82 24.47 -2.89
N VAL A 339 15.70 23.95 -2.02
CA VAL A 339 16.91 24.67 -1.61
C VAL A 339 17.86 24.87 -2.79
N ARG A 340 17.97 23.88 -3.70
CA ARG A 340 18.75 24.01 -4.93
C ARG A 340 18.19 25.17 -5.80
N ALA A 341 16.89 25.22 -6.01
CA ALA A 341 16.25 26.30 -6.77
C ALA A 341 16.47 27.69 -6.14
N GLU A 342 16.38 27.79 -4.80
CA GLU A 342 16.64 29.03 -4.08
C GLU A 342 18.11 29.49 -4.21
N LEU A 343 19.06 28.57 -4.11
CA LEU A 343 20.48 28.85 -4.29
C LEU A 343 20.83 29.21 -5.73
N THR A 344 20.24 28.50 -6.70
CA THR A 344 20.39 28.81 -8.13
C THR A 344 19.91 30.24 -8.43
N GLY A 345 18.78 30.65 -7.84
CA GLY A 345 18.28 32.03 -7.96
C GLY A 345 19.21 33.10 -7.33
N LYS A 346 19.95 32.74 -6.28
CA LYS A 346 20.93 33.65 -5.61
C LYS A 346 22.27 33.67 -6.32
N LEU A 347 22.76 32.54 -6.78
CA LEU A 347 24.09 32.37 -7.35
C LEU A 347 24.14 32.62 -8.88
N GLY A 348 23.00 32.59 -9.55
CA GLY A 348 22.91 32.63 -11.03
C GLY A 348 23.46 31.38 -11.73
N ARG A 349 23.82 30.32 -10.97
CA ARG A 349 24.29 29.02 -11.47
C ARG A 349 23.80 27.90 -10.54
N ASP A 350 23.90 26.66 -10.99
CA ASP A 350 23.62 25.53 -10.11
C ASP A 350 24.60 25.47 -8.93
N PRO A 351 24.12 25.25 -7.69
CA PRO A 351 24.95 25.11 -6.53
C PRO A 351 25.76 23.80 -6.57
N THR A 352 27.01 23.86 -6.11
CA THR A 352 27.84 22.67 -5.93
C THR A 352 27.34 21.85 -4.73
N PRO A 353 27.65 20.55 -4.63
CA PRO A 353 27.30 19.74 -3.47
C PRO A 353 27.82 20.33 -2.15
N ALA A 354 28.99 20.94 -2.17
CA ALA A 354 29.60 21.62 -1.00
C ALA A 354 28.83 22.87 -0.55
N GLU A 355 28.11 23.53 -1.45
CA GLU A 355 27.23 24.68 -1.14
C GLU A 355 25.84 24.25 -0.71
N LEU A 356 25.35 23.12 -1.27
CA LEU A 356 24.01 22.61 -1.01
C LEU A 356 23.93 21.87 0.34
N ALA A 357 24.96 21.09 0.70
CA ALA A 357 24.98 20.30 1.92
C ALA A 357 24.81 21.13 3.21
N PRO A 358 25.55 22.25 3.41
CA PRO A 358 25.35 23.13 4.58
C PRO A 358 23.95 23.76 4.60
N ALA A 359 23.40 24.15 3.44
CA ALA A 359 22.08 24.76 3.35
C ALA A 359 20.96 23.78 3.73
N LEU A 360 21.17 22.48 3.54
CA LEU A 360 20.26 21.41 3.94
C LEU A 360 20.51 20.92 5.38
N GLY A 361 21.65 21.27 5.99
CA GLY A 361 22.09 20.75 7.29
C GLY A 361 22.45 19.26 7.23
N THR A 362 23.04 18.81 6.11
CA THR A 362 23.48 17.43 5.87
C THR A 362 24.94 17.41 5.43
N ASP A 363 25.54 16.22 5.41
CA ASP A 363 26.86 15.98 4.85
C ASP A 363 26.80 15.72 3.34
N THR A 364 27.92 15.86 2.67
CA THR A 364 28.06 15.67 1.22
C THR A 364 27.76 14.24 0.80
N ASP A 365 28.17 13.24 1.59
CA ASP A 365 27.96 11.82 1.28
C ASP A 365 26.47 11.44 1.32
N SER A 366 25.73 11.95 2.31
CA SER A 366 24.27 11.80 2.39
C SER A 366 23.56 12.49 1.23
N LEU A 367 24.06 13.61 0.75
CA LEU A 367 23.52 14.31 -0.41
C LEU A 367 23.76 13.52 -1.70
N GLU A 368 24.97 12.98 -1.90
CA GLU A 368 25.24 12.11 -3.04
C GLU A 368 24.40 10.85 -3.05
N ALA A 369 24.20 10.21 -1.88
CA ALA A 369 23.30 9.08 -1.75
C ALA A 369 21.86 9.46 -2.13
N LEU A 370 21.40 10.66 -1.73
CA LEU A 370 20.09 11.18 -2.09
C LEU A 370 19.98 11.45 -3.60
N ASP A 371 21.01 12.00 -4.22
CA ASP A 371 21.06 12.25 -5.68
C ASP A 371 21.04 10.95 -6.48
N ARG A 372 21.71 9.87 -6.01
CA ARG A 372 21.60 8.55 -6.61
C ARG A 372 20.17 8.02 -6.58
N LEU A 373 19.45 8.19 -5.45
CA LEU A 373 18.04 7.80 -5.31
C LEU A 373 17.09 8.69 -6.14
N SER A 374 17.52 9.89 -6.52
CA SER A 374 16.70 10.80 -7.32
C SER A 374 16.57 10.36 -8.78
N ARG A 375 17.49 9.52 -9.28
CA ARG A 375 17.49 9.06 -10.67
C ARG A 375 16.24 8.24 -10.97
N GLU A 376 15.63 8.51 -12.10
CA GLU A 376 14.47 7.77 -12.60
C GLU A 376 14.94 6.58 -13.46
N ALA A 377 14.12 5.53 -13.50
CA ALA A 377 14.36 4.40 -14.38
C ALA A 377 14.20 4.86 -15.85
N ILE A 378 15.10 4.42 -16.70
CA ILE A 378 15.07 4.68 -18.16
C ILE A 378 14.50 3.43 -18.84
N SER A 379 13.64 3.61 -19.83
CA SER A 379 13.09 2.50 -20.61
C SER A 379 14.21 1.78 -21.41
N LEU A 380 14.23 0.46 -21.33
CA LEU A 380 15.15 -0.37 -22.14
C LEU A 380 14.82 -0.28 -23.63
N GLU A 381 13.58 0.04 -23.99
CA GLU A 381 13.15 0.23 -25.37
C GLU A 381 13.56 1.60 -25.94
N SER A 382 14.14 2.50 -25.13
CA SER A 382 14.58 3.82 -25.62
C SER A 382 15.73 3.67 -26.61
N ASN A 383 15.65 4.41 -27.72
CA ASN A 383 16.71 4.43 -28.72
C ASN A 383 17.94 5.17 -28.19
N VAL A 384 19.12 4.60 -28.43
CA VAL A 384 20.39 5.24 -28.07
C VAL A 384 20.72 6.29 -29.14
N ALA A 385 20.99 7.53 -28.69
CA ALA A 385 21.26 8.64 -29.59
C ALA A 385 22.38 8.31 -30.62
N GLY A 386 22.07 8.50 -31.90
CA GLY A 386 23.00 8.24 -33.00
C GLY A 386 23.03 6.81 -33.53
N THR A 387 22.17 5.92 -33.02
CA THR A 387 22.03 4.53 -33.50
C THR A 387 20.55 4.16 -33.63
N GLU A 388 20.24 3.18 -34.49
CA GLU A 388 18.91 2.59 -34.57
C GLU A 388 18.69 1.49 -33.49
N LYS A 389 19.69 1.28 -32.61
CA LYS A 389 19.64 0.25 -31.57
C LYS A 389 18.96 0.77 -30.32
N ARG A 390 18.25 -0.13 -29.64
CA ARG A 390 17.63 0.12 -28.33
C ARG A 390 18.64 -0.08 -27.20
N LEU A 391 18.35 0.50 -26.04
CA LEU A 391 19.18 0.36 -24.86
C LEU A 391 19.31 -1.11 -24.41
N GLU A 392 18.26 -1.91 -24.62
CA GLU A 392 18.26 -3.36 -24.33
C GLU A 392 19.32 -4.14 -25.11
N ASP A 393 19.65 -3.71 -26.35
CA ASP A 393 20.66 -4.37 -27.19
C ASP A 393 22.09 -4.26 -26.62
N PHE A 394 22.30 -3.35 -25.66
CA PHE A 394 23.59 -3.09 -25.01
C PHE A 394 23.69 -3.74 -23.62
N VAL A 395 22.61 -4.30 -23.09
CA VAL A 395 22.63 -4.96 -21.79
C VAL A 395 23.02 -6.41 -21.96
N ALA A 396 24.21 -6.77 -21.46
CA ALA A 396 24.68 -8.14 -21.48
C ALA A 396 23.85 -9.02 -20.52
N ASP A 397 23.56 -10.25 -20.95
CA ASP A 397 22.96 -11.26 -20.07
C ASP A 397 24.06 -11.86 -19.17
N PRO A 398 24.01 -11.61 -17.83
CA PRO A 398 25.00 -12.15 -16.91
C PRO A 398 24.91 -13.69 -16.75
N GLY A 399 23.80 -14.29 -17.17
CA GLY A 399 23.61 -15.75 -17.16
C GLY A 399 24.11 -16.47 -18.43
N SER A 400 24.45 -15.71 -19.46
CA SER A 400 24.96 -16.29 -20.71
C SER A 400 26.43 -16.64 -20.54
N GLU A 401 26.75 -17.94 -20.64
CA GLU A 401 28.12 -18.37 -20.65
C GLU A 401 28.83 -17.87 -21.93
N PRO A 402 30.09 -17.40 -21.82
CA PRO A 402 30.84 -17.00 -22.99
C PRO A 402 30.99 -18.20 -23.97
N PRO A 403 30.99 -17.97 -25.30
CA PRO A 403 31.06 -19.07 -26.29
C PRO A 403 32.23 -20.03 -26.10
N ASP A 404 33.29 -19.54 -25.48
CA ASP A 404 34.53 -20.29 -25.22
C ASP A 404 34.47 -21.09 -23.90
N GLY A 405 33.52 -20.80 -23.01
CA GLY A 405 33.40 -21.42 -21.68
C GLY A 405 33.25 -22.94 -21.74
N GLY A 406 32.44 -23.43 -22.67
CA GLY A 406 32.30 -24.87 -22.90
C GLY A 406 33.62 -25.56 -23.38
N ILE A 407 34.45 -24.86 -24.17
CA ILE A 407 35.73 -25.39 -24.65
C ILE A 407 36.75 -25.46 -23.50
N ASP A 408 36.78 -24.45 -22.65
CA ASP A 408 37.68 -24.42 -21.49
C ASP A 408 37.27 -25.44 -20.43
N ASP A 409 35.97 -25.64 -20.22
CA ASP A 409 35.43 -26.71 -19.37
C ASP A 409 35.82 -28.11 -19.89
N ASP A 410 35.72 -28.37 -21.19
CA ASP A 410 36.10 -29.64 -21.79
C ASP A 410 37.62 -29.86 -21.72
N ARG A 411 38.42 -28.82 -21.93
CA ARG A 411 39.87 -28.84 -21.73
C ARG A 411 40.23 -29.11 -20.28
N MET A 412 39.54 -28.47 -19.34
CA MET A 412 39.74 -28.68 -17.91
C MET A 412 39.41 -30.12 -17.53
N ARG A 413 38.24 -30.64 -17.93
CA ARG A 413 37.83 -32.04 -17.68
C ARG A 413 38.81 -33.04 -18.26
N SER A 414 39.26 -32.82 -19.51
CA SER A 414 40.26 -33.66 -20.16
C SER A 414 41.61 -33.59 -19.45
N GLY A 415 42.05 -32.40 -19.06
CA GLY A 415 43.29 -32.18 -18.32
C GLY A 415 43.27 -32.86 -16.95
N VAL A 416 42.18 -32.71 -16.20
CA VAL A 416 41.97 -33.40 -14.92
C VAL A 416 41.94 -34.92 -15.11
N GLY A 417 41.27 -35.41 -16.16
CA GLY A 417 41.25 -36.82 -16.49
C GLY A 417 42.65 -37.40 -16.75
N THR A 418 43.47 -36.64 -17.50
CA THR A 418 44.86 -37.00 -17.79
C THR A 418 45.74 -37.02 -16.52
N LEU A 419 45.58 -36.02 -15.65
CA LEU A 419 46.25 -35.95 -14.35
C LEU A 419 45.93 -37.15 -13.46
N ILE A 420 44.63 -37.46 -13.32
CA ILE A 420 44.17 -38.60 -12.53
C ILE A 420 44.73 -39.91 -13.12
N GLY A 421 44.84 -39.99 -14.44
CA GLY A 421 45.45 -41.16 -15.15
C GLY A 421 46.89 -41.48 -14.76
N THR A 422 47.66 -40.53 -14.20
CA THR A 422 49.03 -40.74 -13.73
C THR A 422 49.10 -41.43 -12.34
N LEU A 423 47.97 -41.53 -11.64
CA LEU A 423 47.89 -42.17 -10.32
C LEU A 423 47.67 -43.68 -10.42
N THR A 424 47.92 -44.41 -9.34
CA THR A 424 47.56 -45.82 -9.26
C THR A 424 46.04 -46.02 -9.28
N SER A 425 45.57 -47.18 -9.81
CA SER A 425 44.13 -47.45 -9.95
C SER A 425 43.32 -47.27 -8.63
N ARG A 426 43.92 -47.54 -7.51
CA ARG A 426 43.30 -47.32 -6.18
C ARG A 426 43.21 -45.84 -5.82
N GLU A 427 44.24 -45.05 -6.07
CA GLU A 427 44.25 -43.61 -5.83
C GLU A 427 43.29 -42.90 -6.77
N GLN A 428 43.19 -43.32 -8.04
CA GLN A 428 42.22 -42.81 -9.02
C GLN A 428 40.78 -43.03 -8.52
N LEU A 429 40.45 -44.23 -8.08
CA LEU A 429 39.11 -44.58 -7.63
C LEU A 429 38.71 -43.76 -6.39
N ILE A 430 39.64 -43.59 -5.43
CA ILE A 430 39.40 -42.78 -4.22
C ILE A 430 39.08 -41.32 -4.59
N LEU A 431 39.85 -40.70 -5.48
CA LEU A 431 39.62 -39.32 -5.91
C LEU A 431 38.33 -39.17 -6.73
N ARG A 432 38.02 -40.13 -7.62
CA ARG A 432 36.75 -40.09 -8.38
C ARG A 432 35.55 -40.14 -7.48
N LEU A 433 35.49 -41.07 -6.54
CA LEU A 433 34.39 -41.19 -5.56
C LEU A 433 34.35 -40.01 -4.60
N ARG A 434 35.50 -39.44 -4.22
CA ARG A 434 35.59 -38.36 -3.26
C ARG A 434 35.07 -37.04 -3.82
N TYR A 435 35.40 -36.74 -5.08
CA TYR A 435 35.10 -35.48 -5.74
C TYR A 435 34.05 -35.61 -6.87
N GLY A 436 33.36 -36.73 -6.97
CA GLY A 436 32.31 -36.93 -7.97
C GLY A 436 32.81 -36.87 -9.41
N LEU A 437 34.08 -37.23 -9.67
CA LEU A 437 34.69 -37.09 -11.00
C LEU A 437 34.25 -38.22 -11.93
N GLY A 438 33.88 -37.85 -13.16
CA GLY A 438 33.48 -38.82 -14.20
C GLY A 438 31.98 -39.20 -14.11
N GLY A 439 31.14 -38.41 -13.45
CA GLY A 439 29.70 -38.66 -13.31
C GLY A 439 29.32 -39.50 -12.08
N GLU A 440 30.27 -39.76 -11.22
CA GLU A 440 30.03 -40.42 -9.91
C GLU A 440 29.48 -39.40 -8.91
N GLU A 441 28.74 -39.86 -7.89
CA GLU A 441 28.32 -39.00 -6.77
C GLU A 441 29.45 -38.81 -5.75
N GLU A 442 29.47 -37.68 -5.08
CA GLU A 442 30.47 -37.41 -4.02
C GLU A 442 30.23 -38.31 -2.80
N HIS A 443 31.28 -39.01 -2.37
CA HIS A 443 31.25 -39.93 -1.24
C HIS A 443 32.09 -39.43 -0.07
N THR A 444 31.67 -39.74 1.13
CA THR A 444 32.45 -39.48 2.34
C THR A 444 33.58 -40.46 2.49
N LEU A 445 34.67 -40.09 3.21
CA LEU A 445 35.82 -41.01 3.43
C LEU A 445 35.42 -42.32 4.11
N GLU A 446 34.34 -42.30 4.87
CA GLU A 446 33.80 -43.49 5.56
C GLU A 446 33.07 -44.42 4.57
N GLN A 447 32.23 -43.87 3.68
CA GLN A 447 31.58 -44.63 2.60
C GLN A 447 32.59 -45.28 1.65
N ILE A 448 33.61 -44.47 1.24
CA ILE A 448 34.71 -44.97 0.43
C ILE A 448 35.48 -46.07 1.15
N GLY A 449 35.70 -45.93 2.48
CA GLY A 449 36.35 -46.96 3.27
C GLY A 449 35.54 -48.27 3.32
N GLN A 450 34.23 -48.18 3.49
CA GLN A 450 33.31 -49.33 3.49
C GLN A 450 33.32 -50.03 2.09
N SER A 451 33.26 -49.27 0.99
CA SER A 451 33.26 -49.85 -0.35
C SER A 451 34.59 -50.53 -0.77
N LEU A 452 35.73 -50.06 -0.21
CA LEU A 452 37.06 -50.59 -0.52
C LEU A 452 37.62 -51.54 0.54
N GLY A 453 36.89 -51.80 1.63
CA GLY A 453 37.36 -52.61 2.74
C GLY A 453 38.52 -51.99 3.53
N LEU A 454 38.59 -50.66 3.61
CA LEU A 454 39.65 -49.89 4.26
C LEU A 454 39.11 -49.05 5.42
N SER A 455 39.98 -48.76 6.42
CA SER A 455 39.60 -47.81 7.46
C SER A 455 39.53 -46.38 6.92
N ARG A 456 38.68 -45.54 7.46
CA ARG A 456 38.52 -44.11 7.15
C ARG A 456 39.89 -43.38 7.10
N GLU A 457 40.74 -43.64 8.11
CA GLU A 457 42.05 -43.02 8.20
C GLU A 457 42.99 -43.49 7.06
N ARG A 458 42.86 -44.75 6.64
CA ARG A 458 43.64 -45.26 5.51
C ARG A 458 43.23 -44.61 4.18
N VAL A 459 41.95 -44.39 4.00
CA VAL A 459 41.45 -43.65 2.80
C VAL A 459 41.97 -42.20 2.81
N ARG A 460 41.94 -41.51 3.97
CA ARG A 460 42.48 -40.16 4.12
C ARG A 460 43.98 -40.07 3.80
N GLN A 461 44.76 -41.08 4.25
CA GLN A 461 46.19 -41.14 3.90
C GLN A 461 46.44 -41.35 2.42
N LEU A 462 45.62 -42.19 1.78
CA LEU A 462 45.74 -42.43 0.32
C LEU A 462 45.35 -41.20 -0.47
N GLU A 463 44.28 -40.51 -0.11
CA GLU A 463 43.84 -39.22 -0.66
C GLU A 463 44.97 -38.18 -0.54
N ALA A 464 45.50 -37.94 0.66
CA ALA A 464 46.57 -36.98 0.89
C ALA A 464 47.83 -37.31 0.05
N ARG A 465 48.15 -38.60 -0.05
CA ARG A 465 49.29 -39.06 -0.87
C ARG A 465 49.04 -38.84 -2.37
N ALA A 466 47.84 -39.13 -2.84
CA ALA A 466 47.42 -38.90 -4.21
C ALA A 466 47.47 -37.42 -4.60
N LEU A 467 46.92 -36.55 -3.75
CA LEU A 467 46.96 -35.10 -3.96
C LEU A 467 48.39 -34.55 -3.96
N LYS A 468 49.27 -35.07 -3.06
CA LYS A 468 50.68 -34.68 -3.05
C LYS A 468 51.37 -35.07 -4.36
N LYS A 469 51.16 -36.30 -4.85
CA LYS A 469 51.70 -36.74 -6.15
C LYS A 469 51.24 -35.87 -7.30
N LEU A 470 49.95 -35.51 -7.33
CA LEU A 470 49.41 -34.64 -8.38
C LEU A 470 50.07 -33.24 -8.38
N ARG A 471 50.31 -32.65 -7.19
CA ARG A 471 50.99 -31.33 -7.07
C ARG A 471 52.42 -31.33 -7.61
N GLU A 472 53.13 -32.45 -7.49
CA GLU A 472 54.50 -32.60 -7.93
C GLU A 472 54.63 -32.95 -9.43
N THR A 473 53.51 -33.18 -10.13
CA THR A 473 53.51 -33.65 -11.53
C THR A 473 53.54 -32.46 -12.51
N GLN A 474 54.39 -32.46 -13.54
CA GLN A 474 54.50 -31.40 -14.54
C GLN A 474 53.17 -31.02 -15.24
N PRO A 475 52.24 -31.97 -15.58
CA PRO A 475 50.96 -31.61 -16.16
C PRO A 475 50.08 -30.71 -15.27
N ALA A 476 50.19 -30.79 -13.92
CA ALA A 476 49.46 -29.91 -13.01
C ALA A 476 49.89 -28.43 -13.14
N GLN A 477 51.17 -28.20 -13.40
CA GLN A 477 51.70 -26.84 -13.63
C GLN A 477 51.22 -26.21 -14.94
N ARG A 478 50.80 -27.00 -15.93
CA ARG A 478 50.23 -26.53 -17.19
C ARG A 478 48.75 -26.17 -17.11
N LEU A 479 48.04 -26.69 -16.12
CA LEU A 479 46.61 -26.34 -15.86
C LEU A 479 46.45 -25.08 -15.00
N HIS A 480 47.52 -24.69 -14.30
CA HIS A 480 47.48 -23.49 -13.42
C HIS A 480 47.09 -22.19 -14.15
N PRO A 481 47.58 -21.92 -15.40
CA PRO A 481 47.19 -20.70 -16.12
C PRO A 481 45.72 -20.65 -16.57
N ILE A 482 45.03 -21.79 -16.56
CA ILE A 482 43.60 -21.89 -16.94
C ILE A 482 42.70 -21.59 -15.72
N LEU A 483 43.23 -21.69 -14.50
CA LEU A 483 42.50 -21.49 -13.22
C LEU A 483 42.63 -20.07 -12.65
N GLU A 484 43.59 -19.29 -13.11
CA GLU A 484 43.74 -17.87 -12.75
C GLU A 484 43.24 -17.03 -13.93
N PRO A 485 42.11 -16.25 -13.76
CA PRO A 485 41.63 -15.35 -14.79
C PRO A 485 42.57 -14.16 -15.02
#